data_5966a6f9d65bfd0a582b6581a7279bad
#
_entry.id   5966a6f9d65bfd0a582b6581a7279bad
#
_cell.length_a   1.000
_cell.length_b   1.000
_cell.length_c   1.000
_cell.angle_alpha   90.00
_cell.angle_beta   90.00
_cell.angle_gamma   90.00
#
_symmetry.space_group_name_H-M   'P 1'
#
loop_
_entity.id
_entity.type
_entity.pdbx_description
1 polymer ?
#
loop_
_entity_poly.entity_id
_entity_poly.type
_entity_poly.pdbx_seq_one_letter_code
_entity_poly.pdbx_strand_id
1 'polypeptide(L)'
;MFQRDQKEISDYAMVGPDQMARVITFVYLTIQQSITTCEAAMKDVDREGVESKYLWGFKLGAYEWLHKNKDNVYRVACDLHGGYADPAVAEIETLKFFASLPGLGLVKGGFVNQLVFGQTGCMDTHNAIIFELPKRAFRADLYKRASMKRKSFMAADYAALCEDQGGAEFLWDNWCGYVGERNGYSADAISAMHTKAIGL
;
A
#
# COMPACT_ATOMS: atom_id res chain seq x y z
N MET A 1 11.47 -13.62 -4.27
CA MET A 1 10.21 -13.53 -3.52
C MET A 1 9.40 -12.32 -3.96
N PHE A 2 9.81 -11.11 -3.67
CA PHE A 2 9.10 -9.87 -4.03
C PHE A 2 8.70 -9.79 -5.51
N GLN A 3 9.64 -9.96 -6.44
CA GLN A 3 9.39 -9.80 -7.88
C GLN A 3 8.26 -10.72 -8.39
N ARG A 4 8.18 -11.97 -7.89
CA ARG A 4 7.11 -12.90 -8.26
C ARG A 4 5.76 -12.41 -7.74
N ASP A 5 5.66 -12.21 -6.43
CA ASP A 5 4.38 -11.93 -5.76
C ASP A 5 3.89 -10.51 -6.09
N GLN A 6 4.81 -9.54 -6.17
CA GLN A 6 4.49 -8.17 -6.60
C GLN A 6 4.01 -8.14 -8.05
N LYS A 7 4.69 -8.87 -8.95
CA LYS A 7 4.28 -8.93 -10.35
C LYS A 7 2.89 -9.52 -10.50
N GLU A 8 2.56 -10.59 -9.77
CA GLU A 8 1.24 -11.21 -9.79
C GLU A 8 0.16 -10.22 -9.31
N ILE A 9 0.42 -9.49 -8.22
CA ILE A 9 -0.50 -8.48 -7.69
C ILE A 9 -0.63 -7.29 -8.66
N SER A 10 0.48 -6.83 -9.24
CA SER A 10 0.49 -5.73 -10.21
C SER A 10 -0.29 -6.11 -11.48
N ASP A 11 0.00 -7.27 -12.07
CA ASP A 11 -0.70 -7.77 -13.24
C ASP A 11 -2.22 -7.84 -12.97
N TYR A 12 -2.61 -8.33 -11.79
CA TYR A 12 -4.01 -8.35 -11.38
C TYR A 12 -4.61 -6.95 -11.22
N ALA A 13 -3.94 -6.04 -10.52
CA ALA A 13 -4.42 -4.67 -10.30
C ALA A 13 -4.61 -3.90 -11.61
N MET A 14 -3.77 -4.18 -12.60
CA MET A 14 -3.78 -3.51 -13.90
C MET A 14 -4.86 -4.07 -14.87
N VAL A 15 -5.56 -5.12 -14.52
CA VAL A 15 -6.71 -5.63 -15.31
C VAL A 15 -7.84 -4.61 -15.39
N GLY A 16 -8.09 -3.86 -14.28
CA GLY A 16 -9.14 -2.85 -14.28
C GLY A 16 -9.47 -2.26 -12.91
N PRO A 17 -10.49 -1.37 -12.89
CA PRO A 17 -10.86 -0.63 -11.68
C PRO A 17 -11.24 -1.50 -10.48
N ASP A 18 -11.95 -2.61 -10.69
CA ASP A 18 -12.37 -3.50 -9.62
C ASP A 18 -11.17 -4.19 -8.96
N GLN A 19 -10.22 -4.63 -9.77
CA GLN A 19 -9.03 -5.33 -9.30
C GLN A 19 -8.11 -4.37 -8.54
N MET A 20 -7.89 -3.17 -9.06
CA MET A 20 -7.11 -2.15 -8.33
C MET A 20 -7.80 -1.76 -7.02
N ALA A 21 -9.11 -1.55 -7.03
CA ALA A 21 -9.87 -1.25 -5.82
C ALA A 21 -9.77 -2.39 -4.79
N ARG A 22 -9.72 -3.65 -5.24
CA ARG A 22 -9.50 -4.81 -4.36
C ARG A 22 -8.13 -4.77 -3.70
N VAL A 23 -7.06 -4.47 -4.43
CA VAL A 23 -5.71 -4.31 -3.87
C VAL A 23 -5.68 -3.16 -2.85
N ILE A 24 -6.31 -2.03 -3.14
CA ILE A 24 -6.39 -0.89 -2.20
C ILE A 24 -7.21 -1.27 -0.95
N THR A 25 -8.31 -2.01 -1.12
CA THR A 25 -9.12 -2.53 0.01
C THR A 25 -8.29 -3.45 0.90
N PHE A 26 -7.49 -4.34 0.33
CA PHE A 26 -6.54 -5.14 1.10
C PHE A 26 -5.60 -4.25 1.93
N VAL A 27 -5.04 -3.17 1.37
CA VAL A 27 -4.19 -2.24 2.12
C VAL A 27 -4.95 -1.58 3.27
N TYR A 28 -6.23 -1.18 3.09
CA TYR A 28 -7.05 -0.68 4.22
C TYR A 28 -7.17 -1.71 5.34
N LEU A 29 -7.37 -2.98 4.99
CA LEU A 29 -7.50 -4.05 5.98
C LEU A 29 -6.20 -4.32 6.74
N THR A 30 -5.03 -4.10 6.13
CA THR A 30 -3.73 -4.23 6.84
C THR A 30 -3.51 -3.16 7.92
N ILE A 31 -4.29 -2.07 7.92
CA ILE A 31 -4.15 -1.02 8.93
C ILE A 31 -4.65 -1.55 10.28
N GLN A 32 -3.74 -1.63 11.25
CA GLN A 32 -4.02 -2.15 12.61
C GLN A 32 -4.51 -3.61 12.64
N GLN A 33 -4.12 -4.41 11.66
CA GLN A 33 -4.41 -5.85 11.62
C GLN A 33 -3.15 -6.64 11.25
N SER A 34 -3.09 -7.87 11.73
CA SER A 34 -2.04 -8.82 11.34
C SER A 34 -2.27 -9.30 9.90
N ILE A 35 -1.20 -9.50 9.14
CA ILE A 35 -1.26 -10.10 7.81
C ILE A 35 -1.94 -11.49 7.85
N THR A 36 -1.75 -12.25 8.91
CA THR A 36 -2.35 -13.58 9.09
C THR A 36 -3.88 -13.56 9.17
N THR A 37 -4.49 -12.40 9.46
CA THR A 37 -5.95 -12.23 9.50
C THR A 37 -6.52 -11.61 8.23
N CYS A 38 -5.67 -11.09 7.33
CA CYS A 38 -6.12 -10.34 6.16
C CYS A 38 -6.89 -11.20 5.15
N GLU A 39 -6.53 -12.48 4.97
CA GLU A 39 -7.31 -13.38 4.11
C GLU A 39 -8.76 -13.55 4.59
N ALA A 40 -8.95 -13.79 5.88
CA ALA A 40 -10.28 -13.91 6.46
C ALA A 40 -11.06 -12.59 6.39
N ALA A 41 -10.36 -11.46 6.57
CA ALA A 41 -10.95 -10.14 6.46
C ALA A 41 -11.39 -9.82 5.02
N MET A 42 -10.59 -10.14 4.01
CA MET A 42 -10.98 -9.98 2.61
C MET A 42 -12.19 -10.84 2.24
N LYS A 43 -12.20 -12.13 2.65
CA LYS A 43 -13.37 -13.01 2.44
C LYS A 43 -14.64 -12.49 3.10
N ASP A 44 -14.51 -11.90 4.29
CA ASP A 44 -15.64 -11.29 4.98
C ASP A 44 -16.16 -10.04 4.25
N VAL A 45 -15.26 -9.18 3.76
CA VAL A 45 -15.61 -8.01 2.94
C VAL A 45 -16.26 -8.43 1.62
N ASP A 46 -15.77 -9.48 0.96
CA ASP A 46 -16.36 -10.01 -0.27
C ASP A 46 -17.80 -10.49 -0.06
N ARG A 47 -18.09 -11.06 1.10
CA ARG A 47 -19.41 -11.60 1.43
C ARG A 47 -20.39 -10.53 1.93
N GLU A 48 -19.93 -9.68 2.86
CA GLU A 48 -20.77 -8.76 3.62
C GLU A 48 -20.70 -7.32 3.11
N GLY A 49 -19.74 -6.99 2.24
CA GLY A 49 -19.54 -5.63 1.73
C GLY A 49 -19.36 -4.62 2.86
N VAL A 50 -20.17 -3.59 2.87
CA VAL A 50 -20.15 -2.50 3.87
C VAL A 50 -20.49 -2.96 5.31
N GLU A 51 -21.15 -4.10 5.46
CA GLU A 51 -21.53 -4.68 6.75
C GLU A 51 -20.38 -5.51 7.38
N SER A 52 -19.26 -5.64 6.70
CA SER A 52 -18.11 -6.39 7.21
C SER A 52 -17.60 -5.79 8.52
N LYS A 53 -17.45 -6.65 9.54
CA LYS A 53 -16.89 -6.30 10.84
C LYS A 53 -15.44 -5.79 10.77
N TYR A 54 -14.74 -6.00 9.67
CA TYR A 54 -13.38 -5.53 9.46
C TYR A 54 -13.30 -4.10 8.89
N LEU A 55 -14.43 -3.56 8.41
CA LEU A 55 -14.57 -2.19 7.93
C LEU A 55 -15.05 -1.25 9.05
N TRP A 56 -14.31 -1.16 10.14
CA TRP A 56 -14.65 -0.30 11.27
C TRP A 56 -13.96 1.07 11.21
N GLY A 57 -14.55 2.05 11.87
CA GLY A 57 -14.02 3.40 11.97
C GLY A 57 -13.88 4.06 10.59
N PHE A 58 -12.70 4.62 10.32
CA PHE A 58 -12.44 5.31 9.05
C PHE A 58 -12.38 4.36 7.83
N LYS A 59 -12.18 3.05 8.05
CA LYS A 59 -12.06 2.06 6.96
C LYS A 59 -13.35 1.95 6.17
N LEU A 60 -14.51 1.99 6.83
CA LEU A 60 -15.81 1.93 6.16
C LEU A 60 -15.98 3.09 5.18
N GLY A 61 -15.82 4.33 5.65
CA GLY A 61 -15.95 5.49 4.76
C GLY A 61 -14.90 5.53 3.63
N ALA A 62 -13.68 5.03 3.89
CA ALA A 62 -12.65 4.91 2.86
C ALA A 62 -13.01 3.85 1.81
N TYR A 63 -13.53 2.70 2.22
CA TYR A 63 -14.01 1.64 1.36
C TYR A 63 -15.18 2.11 0.47
N GLU A 64 -16.22 2.70 1.07
CA GLU A 64 -17.37 3.25 0.33
C GLU A 64 -16.94 4.29 -0.70
N TRP A 65 -16.07 5.22 -0.29
CA TRP A 65 -15.54 6.24 -1.20
C TRP A 65 -14.77 5.60 -2.35
N LEU A 66 -13.89 4.63 -2.06
CA LEU A 66 -13.09 3.94 -3.06
C LEU A 66 -13.97 3.24 -4.10
N HIS A 67 -14.94 2.44 -3.65
CA HIS A 67 -15.82 1.69 -4.55
C HIS A 67 -16.71 2.59 -5.41
N LYS A 68 -17.12 3.74 -4.88
CA LYS A 68 -17.84 4.77 -5.66
C LYS A 68 -16.96 5.45 -6.70
N ASN A 69 -15.64 5.54 -6.48
CA ASN A 69 -14.72 6.31 -7.31
C ASN A 69 -13.68 5.44 -8.05
N LYS A 70 -13.83 4.10 -8.03
CA LYS A 70 -12.80 3.15 -8.50
C LYS A 70 -12.35 3.40 -9.94
N ASP A 71 -13.29 3.73 -10.85
CA ASP A 71 -12.96 4.00 -12.25
C ASP A 71 -12.03 5.22 -12.39
N ASN A 72 -12.32 6.29 -11.64
CA ASN A 72 -11.48 7.47 -11.62
C ASN A 72 -10.13 7.20 -10.94
N VAL A 73 -10.12 6.43 -9.85
CA VAL A 73 -8.87 6.05 -9.16
C VAL A 73 -7.98 5.26 -10.10
N TYR A 74 -8.51 4.25 -10.77
CA TYR A 74 -7.77 3.45 -11.74
C TYR A 74 -7.20 4.31 -12.88
N ARG A 75 -8.06 5.11 -13.53
CA ARG A 75 -7.65 5.97 -14.64
C ARG A 75 -6.53 6.94 -14.21
N VAL A 76 -6.71 7.65 -13.11
CA VAL A 76 -5.70 8.63 -12.64
C VAL A 76 -4.39 7.95 -12.25
N ALA A 77 -4.44 6.79 -11.59
CA ALA A 77 -3.23 6.04 -11.24
C ALA A 77 -2.44 5.61 -12.48
N CYS A 78 -3.13 5.07 -13.51
CA CYS A 78 -2.51 4.69 -14.78
C CYS A 78 -1.96 5.89 -15.54
N ASP A 79 -2.72 7.00 -15.61
CA ASP A 79 -2.30 8.23 -16.29
C ASP A 79 -1.04 8.82 -15.64
N LEU A 80 -0.95 8.82 -14.30
CA LEU A 80 0.22 9.30 -13.59
C LEU A 80 1.43 8.38 -13.75
N HIS A 81 1.22 7.05 -13.70
CA HIS A 81 2.31 6.09 -13.86
C HIS A 81 2.91 6.13 -15.27
N GLY A 82 2.09 6.24 -16.31
CA GLY A 82 2.53 6.27 -17.72
C GLY A 82 2.75 7.65 -18.29
N GLY A 83 2.39 8.72 -17.57
CA GLY A 83 2.34 10.08 -18.13
C GLY A 83 3.64 10.87 -18.07
N TYR A 84 4.67 10.38 -17.41
CA TYR A 84 5.95 11.08 -17.26
C TYR A 84 7.08 10.32 -17.93
N ALA A 85 7.96 11.07 -18.62
CA ALA A 85 9.16 10.49 -19.22
C ALA A 85 10.21 10.08 -18.17
N ASP A 86 10.21 10.74 -17.01
CA ASP A 86 11.08 10.42 -15.89
C ASP A 86 10.34 9.49 -14.90
N PRO A 87 10.79 8.23 -14.74
CA PRO A 87 10.18 7.29 -13.81
C PRO A 87 10.15 7.76 -12.35
N ALA A 88 11.15 8.53 -11.91
CA ALA A 88 11.18 9.06 -10.55
C ALA A 88 10.08 10.09 -10.32
N VAL A 89 9.74 10.90 -11.34
CA VAL A 89 8.61 11.82 -11.28
C VAL A 89 7.30 11.03 -11.25
N ALA A 90 7.15 10.01 -12.09
CA ALA A 90 5.97 9.15 -12.09
C ALA A 90 5.74 8.50 -10.72
N GLU A 91 6.79 7.97 -10.11
CA GLU A 91 6.76 7.38 -8.76
C GLU A 91 6.29 8.36 -7.69
N ILE A 92 6.82 9.57 -7.67
CA ILE A 92 6.43 10.60 -6.70
C ILE A 92 4.97 11.03 -6.91
N GLU A 93 4.52 11.19 -8.15
CA GLU A 93 3.15 11.62 -8.44
C GLU A 93 2.12 10.51 -8.13
N THR A 94 2.41 9.25 -8.45
CA THR A 94 1.57 8.11 -8.04
C THR A 94 1.52 7.94 -6.52
N LEU A 95 2.66 8.09 -5.83
CA LEU A 95 2.71 8.09 -4.37
C LEU A 95 1.85 9.20 -3.77
N LYS A 96 1.96 10.43 -4.28
CA LYS A 96 1.13 11.59 -3.84
C LYS A 96 -0.35 11.29 -4.03
N PHE A 97 -0.71 10.72 -5.16
CA PHE A 97 -2.07 10.34 -5.47
C PHE A 97 -2.60 9.31 -4.47
N PHE A 98 -1.94 8.17 -4.31
CA PHE A 98 -2.37 7.15 -3.35
C PHE A 98 -2.36 7.64 -1.91
N ALA A 99 -1.36 8.42 -1.50
CA ALA A 99 -1.31 8.99 -0.15
C ALA A 99 -2.45 10.00 0.12
N SER A 100 -3.08 10.54 -0.92
CA SER A 100 -4.22 11.47 -0.80
C SER A 100 -5.56 10.76 -0.66
N LEU A 101 -5.65 9.46 -0.99
CA LEU A 101 -6.89 8.69 -0.87
C LEU A 101 -7.40 8.68 0.58
N PRO A 102 -8.72 8.64 0.81
CA PRO A 102 -9.29 8.55 2.16
C PRO A 102 -8.68 7.39 2.95
N GLY A 103 -8.34 7.63 4.20
CA GLY A 103 -7.76 6.59 5.07
C GLY A 103 -6.26 6.33 4.90
N LEU A 104 -5.65 6.70 3.77
CA LEU A 104 -4.22 6.51 3.52
C LEU A 104 -3.39 7.75 3.93
N GLY A 105 -2.12 7.65 3.80
CA GLY A 105 -1.07 8.66 3.96
C GLY A 105 0.18 8.09 3.30
N LEU A 106 1.35 8.72 3.43
CA LEU A 106 2.56 8.31 2.72
C LEU A 106 2.89 6.81 2.90
N VAL A 107 2.84 6.31 4.13
CA VAL A 107 3.21 4.91 4.43
C VAL A 107 2.29 3.92 3.70
N LYS A 108 0.98 4.10 3.79
CA LYS A 108 0.03 3.16 3.16
C LYS A 108 -0.20 3.49 1.69
N GLY A 109 -0.04 4.74 1.28
CA GLY A 109 0.06 5.11 -0.14
C GLY A 109 1.30 4.50 -0.80
N GLY A 110 2.44 4.52 -0.12
CA GLY A 110 3.66 3.81 -0.54
C GLY A 110 3.45 2.30 -0.64
N PHE A 111 2.68 1.70 0.28
CA PHE A 111 2.34 0.29 0.18
C PHE A 111 1.45 -0.02 -1.03
N VAL A 112 0.46 0.82 -1.33
CA VAL A 112 -0.32 0.67 -2.58
C VAL A 112 0.60 0.79 -3.80
N ASN A 113 1.48 1.79 -3.82
CA ASN A 113 2.42 2.01 -4.93
C ASN A 113 3.38 0.82 -5.12
N GLN A 114 3.83 0.23 -4.01
CA GLN A 114 4.65 -0.99 -3.98
C GLN A 114 3.92 -2.19 -4.59
N LEU A 115 2.66 -2.41 -4.21
CA LEU A 115 1.87 -3.54 -4.71
C LEU A 115 1.46 -3.37 -6.18
N VAL A 116 1.03 -2.16 -6.56
CA VAL A 116 0.47 -1.90 -7.89
C VAL A 116 1.57 -1.68 -8.94
N PHE A 117 2.61 -0.92 -8.61
CA PHE A 117 3.63 -0.50 -9.59
C PHE A 117 5.05 -0.98 -9.26
N GLY A 118 5.26 -1.67 -8.14
CA GLY A 118 6.59 -2.10 -7.71
C GLY A 118 7.52 -0.96 -7.30
N GLN A 119 6.95 0.21 -6.98
CA GLN A 119 7.66 1.44 -6.67
C GLN A 119 7.52 1.83 -5.20
N THR A 120 8.41 2.68 -4.70
CA THR A 120 8.43 3.13 -3.31
C THR A 120 8.54 1.96 -2.32
N GLY A 121 7.75 1.96 -1.24
CA GLY A 121 7.69 0.87 -0.26
C GLY A 121 6.84 1.25 0.95
N CYS A 122 6.54 0.26 1.78
CA CYS A 122 5.80 0.44 3.03
C CYS A 122 6.77 0.69 4.19
N MET A 123 7.09 1.94 4.48
CA MET A 123 7.89 2.32 5.66
C MET A 123 7.01 2.38 6.91
N ASP A 124 6.39 1.27 7.26
CA ASP A 124 5.54 1.16 8.44
C ASP A 124 6.37 1.00 9.73
N THR A 125 5.70 0.74 10.85
CA THR A 125 6.36 0.59 12.15
C THR A 125 7.40 -0.53 12.16
N HIS A 126 7.19 -1.61 11.39
CA HIS A 126 8.13 -2.73 11.35
C HIS A 126 9.40 -2.35 10.60
N ASN A 127 9.27 -1.79 9.39
CA ASN A 127 10.40 -1.29 8.63
C ASN A 127 11.10 -0.12 9.36
N ALA A 128 10.35 0.78 10.00
CA ALA A 128 10.94 1.83 10.81
C ALA A 128 11.80 1.28 11.98
N ILE A 129 11.40 0.14 12.58
CA ILE A 129 12.22 -0.54 13.61
C ILE A 129 13.47 -1.16 12.99
N ILE A 130 13.32 -1.89 11.86
CA ILE A 130 14.43 -2.56 11.18
C ILE A 130 15.52 -1.55 10.80
N PHE A 131 15.12 -0.37 10.31
CA PHE A 131 16.05 0.67 9.84
C PHE A 131 16.34 1.77 10.89
N GLU A 132 15.98 1.53 12.15
CA GLU A 132 16.24 2.45 13.28
C GLU A 132 15.70 3.88 13.08
N LEU A 133 14.60 4.00 12.34
CA LEU A 133 13.97 5.29 12.04
C LEU A 133 13.04 5.75 13.17
N PRO A 134 12.79 7.05 13.31
CA PRO A 134 11.81 7.56 14.25
C PRO A 134 10.42 6.99 13.99
N LYS A 135 9.80 6.32 14.97
CA LYS A 135 8.50 5.64 14.87
C LYS A 135 7.34 6.49 14.31
N ARG A 136 7.50 7.81 14.23
CA ARG A 136 6.46 8.74 13.77
C ARG A 136 6.93 9.66 12.63
N ALA A 137 7.99 9.29 11.92
CA ALA A 137 8.56 10.11 10.84
C ALA A 137 7.52 10.48 9.77
N PHE A 138 6.58 9.55 9.45
CA PHE A 138 5.62 9.68 8.35
C PHE A 138 4.16 9.62 8.80
N ARG A 139 3.80 10.46 9.76
CA ARG A 139 2.41 10.52 10.26
C ARG A 139 1.43 10.97 9.17
N ALA A 140 0.38 10.18 8.95
CA ALA A 140 -0.65 10.45 7.94
C ALA A 140 -1.38 11.80 8.16
N ASP A 141 -1.58 12.20 9.43
CA ASP A 141 -2.24 13.46 9.77
C ASP A 141 -1.39 14.69 9.38
N LEU A 142 -0.06 14.60 9.49
CA LEU A 142 0.84 15.66 9.05
C LEU A 142 0.80 15.84 7.53
N TYR A 143 0.80 14.73 6.78
CA TYR A 143 0.68 14.78 5.33
C TYR A 143 -0.67 15.37 4.89
N LYS A 144 -1.76 14.91 5.48
CA LYS A 144 -3.12 15.37 5.11
C LYS A 144 -3.32 16.86 5.30
N ARG A 145 -2.76 17.44 6.36
CA ARG A 145 -2.85 18.87 6.71
C ARG A 145 -1.86 19.76 5.95
N ALA A 146 -0.89 19.18 5.28
CA ALA A 146 0.16 19.94 4.59
C ALA A 146 -0.40 20.65 3.34
N SER A 147 0.20 21.81 2.98
CA SER A 147 -0.04 22.45 1.68
C SER A 147 0.42 21.56 0.53
N MET A 148 -0.08 21.80 -0.69
CA MET A 148 0.32 21.02 -1.88
C MET A 148 1.84 21.03 -2.09
N LYS A 149 2.49 22.19 -1.96
CA LYS A 149 3.96 22.31 -2.05
C LYS A 149 4.65 21.43 -0.98
N ARG A 150 4.16 21.46 0.26
CA ARG A 150 4.71 20.64 1.35
C ARG A 150 4.49 19.14 1.11
N LYS A 151 3.32 18.74 0.58
CA LYS A 151 3.04 17.36 0.21
C LYS A 151 4.01 16.84 -0.85
N SER A 152 4.36 17.65 -1.84
CA SER A 152 5.36 17.27 -2.85
C SER A 152 6.72 17.02 -2.26
N PHE A 153 7.19 17.89 -1.36
CA PHE A 153 8.45 17.64 -0.64
C PHE A 153 8.40 16.39 0.23
N MET A 154 7.33 16.21 0.99
CA MET A 154 7.19 15.02 1.85
C MET A 154 7.14 13.72 1.05
N ALA A 155 6.52 13.71 -0.13
CA ALA A 155 6.48 12.53 -0.98
C ALA A 155 7.86 12.25 -1.61
N ALA A 156 8.56 13.28 -2.06
CA ALA A 156 9.92 13.14 -2.58
C ALA A 156 10.90 12.65 -1.50
N ASP A 157 10.86 13.23 -0.31
CA ASP A 157 11.68 12.79 0.83
C ASP A 157 11.37 11.34 1.21
N TYR A 158 10.09 10.94 1.16
CA TYR A 158 9.68 9.57 1.45
C TYR A 158 10.18 8.59 0.38
N ALA A 159 10.03 8.92 -0.90
CA ALA A 159 10.51 8.08 -2.00
C ALA A 159 12.04 7.92 -1.94
N ALA A 160 12.76 9.02 -1.74
CA ALA A 160 14.23 9.01 -1.59
C ALA A 160 14.66 8.14 -0.40
N LEU A 161 13.97 8.24 0.76
CA LEU A 161 14.29 7.38 1.90
C LEU A 161 14.02 5.90 1.59
N CYS A 162 12.95 5.56 0.89
CA CYS A 162 12.69 4.17 0.49
C CYS A 162 13.81 3.65 -0.41
N GLU A 163 14.27 4.46 -1.35
CA GLU A 163 15.38 4.12 -2.27
C GLU A 163 16.70 3.96 -1.50
N ASP A 164 17.03 4.89 -0.60
CA ASP A 164 18.23 4.82 0.26
C ASP A 164 18.24 3.56 1.14
N GLN A 165 17.08 3.01 1.47
CA GLN A 165 16.96 1.75 2.21
C GLN A 165 16.89 0.51 1.29
N GLY A 166 17.20 0.64 0.01
CA GLY A 166 17.28 -0.46 -0.95
C GLY A 166 16.00 -0.67 -1.80
N GLY A 167 15.07 0.28 -1.79
CA GLY A 167 13.90 0.30 -2.65
C GLY A 167 12.79 -0.68 -2.25
N ALA A 168 11.79 -0.75 -3.11
CA ALA A 168 10.55 -1.50 -2.85
C ALA A 168 10.79 -3.00 -2.54
N GLU A 169 11.70 -3.64 -3.28
CA GLU A 169 12.01 -5.07 -3.12
C GLU A 169 12.65 -5.36 -1.77
N PHE A 170 13.68 -4.60 -1.42
CA PHE A 170 14.41 -4.80 -0.18
C PHE A 170 13.53 -4.52 1.05
N LEU A 171 12.71 -3.48 1.00
CA LEU A 171 11.75 -3.15 2.05
C LEU A 171 10.72 -4.27 2.25
N TRP A 172 10.24 -4.88 1.17
CA TRP A 172 9.31 -6.01 1.22
C TRP A 172 9.95 -7.25 1.85
N ASP A 173 11.12 -7.64 1.36
CA ASP A 173 11.80 -8.85 1.79
C ASP A 173 12.20 -8.78 3.26
N ASN A 174 12.70 -7.62 3.73
CA ASN A 174 13.00 -7.38 5.15
C ASN A 174 11.75 -7.41 6.01
N TRP A 175 10.65 -6.77 5.57
CA TRP A 175 9.38 -6.80 6.29
C TRP A 175 8.84 -8.23 6.42
N CYS A 176 8.83 -9.00 5.33
CA CYS A 176 8.39 -10.39 5.33
C CYS A 176 9.26 -11.27 6.24
N GLY A 177 10.56 -11.10 6.22
CA GLY A 177 11.51 -11.78 7.11
C GLY A 177 11.23 -11.48 8.57
N TYR A 178 11.17 -10.19 8.92
CA TYR A 178 10.93 -9.73 10.29
C TYR A 178 9.57 -10.19 10.85
N VAL A 179 8.51 -10.04 10.06
CA VAL A 179 7.16 -10.46 10.48
C VAL A 179 7.07 -11.99 10.56
N GLY A 180 7.72 -12.69 9.63
CA GLY A 180 7.77 -14.15 9.60
C GLY A 180 8.42 -14.72 10.87
N GLU A 181 9.61 -14.25 11.21
CA GLU A 181 10.34 -14.67 12.41
C GLU A 181 9.50 -14.51 13.68
N ARG A 182 8.82 -13.36 13.83
CA ARG A 182 7.97 -13.07 15.01
C ARG A 182 6.71 -13.92 15.11
N ASN A 183 6.23 -14.46 14.00
CA ASN A 183 4.98 -15.25 13.94
C ASN A 183 5.20 -16.73 13.64
N GLY A 184 6.45 -17.19 13.55
CA GLY A 184 6.77 -18.59 13.27
C GLY A 184 6.54 -19.01 11.83
N TYR A 185 6.63 -18.08 10.88
CA TYR A 185 6.50 -18.32 9.44
C TYR A 185 7.80 -18.01 8.70
N SER A 186 8.02 -18.64 7.54
CA SER A 186 9.06 -18.20 6.63
C SER A 186 8.69 -16.87 5.96
N ALA A 187 9.70 -16.13 5.48
CA ALA A 187 9.49 -14.92 4.70
C ALA A 187 8.63 -15.18 3.45
N ASP A 188 8.88 -16.30 2.75
CA ASP A 188 8.08 -16.73 1.60
C ASP A 188 6.60 -16.97 1.97
N ALA A 189 6.32 -17.57 3.13
CA ALA A 189 4.96 -17.78 3.59
C ALA A 189 4.25 -16.45 3.89
N ILE A 190 4.94 -15.49 4.49
CA ILE A 190 4.40 -14.14 4.73
C ILE A 190 4.15 -13.42 3.41
N SER A 191 5.07 -13.49 2.44
CA SER A 191 4.90 -12.89 1.11
C SER A 191 3.67 -13.49 0.41
N ALA A 192 3.54 -14.81 0.38
CA ALA A 192 2.39 -15.49 -0.22
C ALA A 192 1.04 -15.19 0.46
N MET A 193 1.03 -14.77 1.74
CA MET A 193 -0.19 -14.34 2.41
C MET A 193 -0.79 -13.08 1.80
N HIS A 194 0.00 -12.23 1.13
CA HIS A 194 -0.50 -11.04 0.44
C HIS A 194 -1.29 -11.42 -0.82
N THR A 195 -0.71 -12.26 -1.68
CA THR A 195 -1.37 -12.77 -2.90
C THR A 195 -2.64 -13.53 -2.54
N LYS A 196 -2.54 -14.46 -1.58
CA LYS A 196 -3.68 -15.24 -1.09
C LYS A 196 -4.80 -14.39 -0.50
N ALA A 197 -4.47 -13.34 0.27
CA ALA A 197 -5.47 -12.43 0.82
C ALA A 197 -6.20 -11.64 -0.28
N ILE A 198 -5.48 -11.23 -1.34
CA ILE A 198 -6.07 -10.58 -2.51
C ILE A 198 -6.92 -11.54 -3.33
N GLY A 199 -6.69 -12.86 -3.22
CA GLY A 199 -7.42 -13.92 -3.91
C GLY A 199 -6.74 -14.42 -5.18
N LEU A 200 -5.40 -14.36 -5.18
CA LEU A 200 -4.51 -14.84 -6.24
C LEU A 200 -3.88 -16.18 -5.86
#